data_c07c2cd4a8c1f15ce6a7e35737a2f522
#
_entry.id   c07c2cd4a8c1f15ce6a7e35737a2f522
#
_cell.length_a   1.000
_cell.length_b   1.000
_cell.length_c   1.000
_cell.angle_alpha   90.00
_cell.angle_beta   90.00
_cell.angle_gamma   90.00
#
_symmetry.space_group_name_H-M   'P 1'
#
loop_
_entity.id
_entity.type
_entity.pdbx_description
1 polymer ?
#
loop_
_entity_poly.entity_id
_entity_poly.type
_entity_poly.pdbx_seq_one_letter_code
_entity_poly.pdbx_strand_id
1 'polypeptide(L)'
;MTEIKIEKEKPVWPWILTGLGILALLIYLLFSYTHTNESAEIKNTEGIELLNVHENNSTVAAFVAFVDNDTNKMSLDHAYSSQAVLKLTGAISAMAGETGYNVQSDLDKAKEYANKITNGRFETTHADNIRKAADILSTALQKMQQAKYPALATEAEELKKASASINPDVLTLDQKSAVKSFFSKAADLLQKMN
;
A
#
# COMPACT_ATOMS: atom_id res chain seq x y z
N MET A 1 79.26 -11.55 3.98
CA MET A 1 78.53 -10.27 4.16
C MET A 1 77.30 -10.29 3.23
N THR A 2 76.12 -10.50 3.78
CA THR A 2 74.88 -10.58 3.02
C THR A 2 74.23 -9.21 3.11
N GLU A 3 74.12 -8.49 1.99
CA GLU A 3 73.39 -7.22 1.89
C GLU A 3 71.91 -7.48 1.92
N ILE A 4 71.17 -6.91 2.90
CA ILE A 4 69.72 -6.91 2.99
C ILE A 4 69.21 -5.75 2.15
N LYS A 5 68.60 -6.07 1.01
CA LYS A 5 67.93 -5.12 0.14
C LYS A 5 66.56 -4.79 0.71
N ILE A 6 66.42 -3.63 1.31
CA ILE A 6 65.13 -3.13 1.80
C ILE A 6 64.38 -2.54 0.61
N GLU A 7 63.37 -3.26 0.09
CA GLU A 7 62.41 -2.70 -0.87
C GLU A 7 61.46 -1.76 -0.14
N LYS A 8 61.47 -0.49 -0.54
CA LYS A 8 60.50 0.51 -0.07
C LYS A 8 59.14 0.20 -0.69
N GLU A 9 58.19 -0.25 0.12
CA GLU A 9 56.81 -0.37 -0.29
C GLU A 9 56.24 0.99 -0.67
N LYS A 10 55.57 1.04 -1.83
CA LYS A 10 54.93 2.27 -2.32
C LYS A 10 53.69 2.55 -1.46
N PRO A 11 53.47 3.80 -0.98
CA PRO A 11 52.31 4.11 -0.16
C PRO A 11 50.99 3.92 -0.96
N VAL A 12 50.15 3.02 -0.50
CA VAL A 12 48.81 2.74 -1.12
C VAL A 12 47.79 3.80 -0.78
N TRP A 13 48.13 4.77 0.05
CA TRP A 13 47.25 5.81 0.56
C TRP A 13 46.59 6.68 -0.51
N PRO A 14 47.26 7.09 -1.61
CA PRO A 14 46.59 7.87 -2.68
C PRO A 14 45.49 7.09 -3.39
N TRP A 15 45.61 5.77 -3.51
CA TRP A 15 44.56 4.93 -4.13
C TRP A 15 43.33 4.78 -3.26
N ILE A 16 43.46 4.77 -1.93
CA ILE A 16 42.34 4.73 -0.98
C ILE A 16 41.55 6.04 -1.03
N LEU A 17 42.23 7.18 -1.09
CA LEU A 17 41.58 8.49 -1.22
C LEU A 17 40.81 8.63 -2.54
N THR A 18 41.37 8.13 -3.64
CA THR A 18 40.68 8.14 -4.95
C THR A 18 39.43 7.26 -4.93
N GLY A 19 39.51 6.07 -4.34
CA GLY A 19 38.35 5.17 -4.19
C GLY A 19 37.25 5.77 -3.33
N LEU A 20 37.60 6.46 -2.25
CA LEU A 20 36.63 7.12 -1.36
C LEU A 20 35.95 8.31 -2.04
N GLY A 21 36.69 9.06 -2.87
CA GLY A 21 36.13 10.15 -3.68
C GLY A 21 35.11 9.66 -4.71
N ILE A 22 35.39 8.56 -5.40
CA ILE A 22 34.48 7.95 -6.37
C ILE A 22 33.21 7.44 -5.67
N LEU A 23 33.36 6.81 -4.50
CA LEU A 23 32.22 6.31 -3.71
C LEU A 23 31.30 7.46 -3.25
N ALA A 24 31.88 8.56 -2.77
CA ALA A 24 31.14 9.76 -2.36
C ALA A 24 30.37 10.38 -3.55
N LEU A 25 30.98 10.40 -4.73
CA LEU A 25 30.37 10.93 -5.95
C LEU A 25 29.22 10.03 -6.43
N LEU A 26 29.33 8.70 -6.32
CA LEU A 26 28.25 7.77 -6.62
C LEU A 26 27.08 7.91 -5.65
N ILE A 27 27.36 8.07 -4.35
CA ILE A 27 26.31 8.32 -3.35
C ILE A 27 25.60 9.66 -3.63
N TYR A 28 26.36 10.70 -3.97
CA TYR A 28 25.80 12.01 -4.33
C TYR A 28 24.93 11.93 -5.59
N LEU A 29 25.37 11.21 -6.62
CA LEU A 29 24.56 11.01 -7.85
C LEU A 29 23.30 10.20 -7.58
N LEU A 30 23.36 9.15 -6.76
CA LEU A 30 22.18 8.39 -6.35
C LEU A 30 21.21 9.27 -5.55
N PHE A 31 21.70 10.06 -4.61
CA PHE A 31 20.88 10.97 -3.83
C PHE A 31 20.26 12.08 -4.69
N SER A 32 21.06 12.64 -5.62
CA SER A 32 20.58 13.65 -6.58
C SER A 32 19.55 13.06 -7.55
N TYR A 33 19.73 11.82 -8.01
CA TYR A 33 18.77 11.15 -8.91
C TYR A 33 17.44 10.82 -8.22
N THR A 34 17.44 10.53 -6.92
CA THR A 34 16.22 10.32 -6.13
C THR A 34 15.50 11.62 -5.77
N HIS A 35 16.21 12.75 -5.72
CA HIS A 35 15.63 14.06 -5.40
C HIS A 35 15.22 14.90 -6.62
N THR A 36 15.59 14.53 -7.85
CA THR A 36 15.22 15.28 -9.06
C THR A 36 13.86 14.90 -9.66
N ASN A 37 13.10 14.03 -9.01
CA ASN A 37 11.72 13.73 -9.41
C ASN A 37 10.66 14.51 -8.62
N GLU A 38 11.05 15.49 -7.84
CA GLU A 38 10.14 16.46 -7.21
C GLU A 38 10.47 17.87 -7.69
N SER A 39 9.47 18.49 -8.34
CA SER A 39 9.37 19.89 -8.71
C SER A 39 9.74 20.27 -10.14
N ALA A 40 8.83 19.96 -11.06
CA ALA A 40 8.58 20.88 -12.17
C ALA A 40 7.51 21.90 -11.70
N GLU A 41 7.96 22.97 -11.07
CA GLU A 41 7.15 24.12 -10.72
C GLU A 41 6.78 24.89 -12.01
N ILE A 42 5.54 24.72 -12.48
CA ILE A 42 4.98 25.61 -13.51
C ILE A 42 4.35 26.80 -12.79
N LYS A 43 5.09 27.91 -12.72
CA LYS A 43 4.50 29.22 -12.48
C LYS A 43 3.71 29.63 -13.72
N ASN A 44 2.39 29.64 -13.62
CA ASN A 44 1.56 30.56 -14.40
C ASN A 44 0.43 31.08 -13.53
N THR A 45 0.61 32.31 -13.08
CA THR A 45 -0.39 33.16 -12.46
C THR A 45 -1.27 33.72 -13.56
N GLU A 46 -2.56 33.41 -13.52
CA GLU A 46 -3.70 34.35 -13.65
C GLU A 46 -5.00 33.52 -13.85
N GLY A 47 -5.91 33.61 -12.88
CA GLY A 47 -7.35 33.62 -13.15
C GLY A 47 -7.97 32.31 -13.61
N ILE A 48 -7.71 31.16 -12.96
CA ILE A 48 -8.56 30.00 -13.07
C ILE A 48 -9.12 29.72 -11.68
N GLU A 49 -10.46 29.86 -11.53
CA GLU A 49 -11.18 29.28 -10.43
C GLU A 49 -10.55 27.92 -10.11
N LEU A 50 -10.14 27.74 -8.86
CA LEU A 50 -9.71 26.46 -8.32
C LEU A 50 -10.87 25.48 -8.47
N LEU A 51 -11.01 24.88 -9.65
CA LEU A 51 -11.59 23.57 -9.75
C LEU A 51 -10.76 22.73 -8.78
N ASN A 52 -11.40 22.22 -7.74
CA ASN A 52 -10.84 21.18 -6.89
C ASN A 52 -10.47 20.01 -7.81
N VAL A 53 -9.28 20.06 -8.39
CA VAL A 53 -8.64 18.87 -8.95
C VAL A 53 -8.26 18.06 -7.72
N HIS A 54 -9.15 17.19 -7.29
CA HIS A 54 -8.81 16.10 -6.40
C HIS A 54 -7.66 15.37 -7.10
N GLU A 55 -6.47 15.53 -6.56
CA GLU A 55 -5.29 14.85 -7.07
C GLU A 55 -5.54 13.34 -6.90
N ASN A 56 -5.83 12.67 -8.01
CA ASN A 56 -6.28 11.29 -8.03
C ASN A 56 -5.20 10.41 -7.39
N ASN A 57 -5.43 9.92 -6.18
CA ASN A 57 -4.45 9.16 -5.42
C ASN A 57 -4.10 7.86 -6.17
N SER A 58 -2.89 7.79 -6.69
CA SER A 58 -2.43 6.67 -7.51
C SER A 58 -2.49 5.32 -6.79
N THR A 59 -2.38 5.30 -5.45
CA THR A 59 -2.48 4.08 -4.64
C THR A 59 -3.92 3.59 -4.58
N VAL A 60 -4.90 4.49 -4.49
CA VAL A 60 -6.32 4.15 -4.60
C VAL A 60 -6.63 3.63 -5.99
N ALA A 61 -6.20 4.34 -7.04
CA ALA A 61 -6.39 3.90 -8.43
C ALA A 61 -5.79 2.52 -8.70
N ALA A 62 -4.61 2.23 -8.15
CA ALA A 62 -3.97 0.92 -8.28
C ALA A 62 -4.74 -0.20 -7.55
N PHE A 63 -5.38 0.08 -6.41
CA PHE A 63 -6.25 -0.88 -5.73
C PHE A 63 -7.54 -1.12 -6.54
N VAL A 64 -8.21 -0.07 -7.00
CA VAL A 64 -9.41 -0.16 -7.84
C VAL A 64 -9.12 -1.01 -9.08
N ALA A 65 -8.08 -0.68 -9.83
CA ALA A 65 -7.67 -1.45 -11.01
C ALA A 65 -7.35 -2.92 -10.70
N PHE A 66 -6.79 -3.21 -9.52
CA PHE A 66 -6.53 -4.58 -9.09
C PHE A 66 -7.82 -5.38 -8.86
N VAL A 67 -8.84 -4.76 -8.27
CA VAL A 67 -10.15 -5.39 -8.04
C VAL A 67 -10.92 -5.57 -9.35
N ASP A 68 -10.92 -4.57 -10.23
CA ASP A 68 -11.62 -4.59 -11.51
C ASP A 68 -11.04 -5.62 -12.48
N ASN A 69 -9.71 -5.83 -12.44
CA ASN A 69 -9.01 -6.81 -13.26
C ASN A 69 -9.01 -8.24 -12.66
N ASP A 70 -9.82 -8.50 -11.63
CA ASP A 70 -9.92 -9.84 -11.04
C ASP A 70 -10.49 -10.86 -12.04
N THR A 71 -9.65 -11.80 -12.49
CA THR A 71 -10.00 -12.92 -13.36
C THR A 71 -10.46 -14.15 -12.58
N ASN A 72 -11.33 -13.96 -11.60
CA ASN A 72 -11.85 -14.98 -10.67
C ASN A 72 -10.80 -15.62 -9.74
N LYS A 73 -9.73 -14.91 -9.43
CA LYS A 73 -8.71 -15.34 -8.46
C LYS A 73 -9.08 -14.98 -7.02
N MET A 74 -9.90 -13.93 -6.85
CA MET A 74 -10.36 -13.50 -5.53
C MET A 74 -11.04 -14.68 -4.83
N SER A 75 -10.63 -14.95 -3.59
CA SER A 75 -11.15 -16.07 -2.79
C SER A 75 -10.66 -17.48 -3.22
N LEU A 76 -10.11 -17.65 -4.42
CA LEU A 76 -9.57 -18.92 -4.90
C LEU A 76 -8.06 -19.04 -4.72
N ASP A 77 -7.38 -17.94 -4.96
CA ASP A 77 -5.92 -17.82 -4.83
C ASP A 77 -5.60 -17.08 -3.53
N HIS A 78 -4.97 -17.78 -2.60
CA HIS A 78 -4.62 -17.21 -1.29
C HIS A 78 -3.65 -16.05 -1.41
N ALA A 79 -2.67 -16.13 -2.33
CA ALA A 79 -1.72 -15.06 -2.57
C ALA A 79 -2.43 -13.83 -3.16
N TYR A 80 -3.38 -14.04 -4.09
CA TYR A 80 -4.17 -12.97 -4.67
C TYR A 80 -5.09 -12.32 -3.61
N SER A 81 -5.77 -13.11 -2.79
CA SER A 81 -6.64 -12.60 -1.72
C SER A 81 -5.86 -11.84 -0.64
N SER A 82 -4.68 -12.34 -0.25
CA SER A 82 -3.77 -11.63 0.65
C SER A 82 -3.31 -10.31 0.03
N GLN A 83 -2.94 -10.32 -1.25
CA GLN A 83 -2.52 -9.12 -1.97
C GLN A 83 -3.65 -8.08 -2.07
N ALA A 84 -4.91 -8.53 -2.23
CA ALA A 84 -6.06 -7.63 -2.19
C ALA A 84 -6.19 -6.90 -0.85
N VAL A 85 -6.03 -7.62 0.28
CA VAL A 85 -6.01 -7.01 1.62
C VAL A 85 -4.86 -6.01 1.76
N LEU A 86 -3.64 -6.37 1.32
CA LEU A 86 -2.48 -5.47 1.40
C LEU A 86 -2.65 -4.21 0.55
N LYS A 87 -3.19 -4.34 -0.67
CA LYS A 87 -3.46 -3.18 -1.55
C LYS A 87 -4.55 -2.27 -0.97
N LEU A 88 -5.63 -2.84 -0.44
CA LEU A 88 -6.67 -2.08 0.26
C LEU A 88 -6.07 -1.35 1.48
N THR A 89 -5.23 -2.02 2.26
CA THR A 89 -4.53 -1.40 3.39
C THR A 89 -3.66 -0.21 2.94
N GLY A 90 -2.95 -0.35 1.81
CA GLY A 90 -2.18 0.74 1.21
C GLY A 90 -3.04 1.92 0.77
N ALA A 91 -4.16 1.64 0.10
CA ALA A 91 -5.10 2.67 -0.34
C ALA A 91 -5.71 3.45 0.84
N ILE A 92 -6.12 2.75 1.91
CA ILE A 92 -6.62 3.39 3.14
C ILE A 92 -5.52 4.22 3.81
N SER A 93 -4.28 3.73 3.84
CA SER A 93 -3.15 4.49 4.40
C SER A 93 -2.91 5.80 3.66
N ALA A 94 -2.96 5.77 2.34
CA ALA A 94 -2.80 6.96 1.51
C ALA A 94 -3.92 7.98 1.76
N MET A 95 -5.18 7.55 1.74
CA MET A 95 -6.33 8.41 2.05
C MET A 95 -6.30 8.95 3.49
N ALA A 96 -5.84 8.15 4.45
CA ALA A 96 -5.68 8.57 5.83
C ALA A 96 -4.63 9.69 5.97
N GLY A 97 -3.53 9.60 5.22
CA GLY A 97 -2.51 10.65 5.13
C GLY A 97 -3.08 11.97 4.63
N GLU A 98 -3.86 11.95 3.56
CA GLU A 98 -4.50 13.15 2.99
C GLU A 98 -5.56 13.75 3.93
N THR A 99 -6.30 12.92 4.63
CA THR A 99 -7.36 13.37 5.54
C THR A 99 -6.87 13.71 6.95
N GLY A 100 -5.60 13.43 7.26
CA GLY A 100 -5.02 13.59 8.60
C GLY A 100 -5.61 12.63 9.63
N TYR A 101 -6.18 11.50 9.20
CA TYR A 101 -6.80 10.52 10.09
C TYR A 101 -5.80 9.41 10.48
N ASN A 102 -5.64 9.15 11.77
CA ASN A 102 -4.72 8.11 12.23
C ASN A 102 -5.41 6.73 12.26
N VAL A 103 -5.00 5.86 11.34
CA VAL A 103 -5.47 4.47 11.23
C VAL A 103 -4.34 3.43 11.37
N GLN A 104 -3.13 3.86 11.66
CA GLN A 104 -1.94 3.00 11.57
C GLN A 104 -2.06 1.68 12.34
N SER A 105 -2.54 1.73 13.59
CA SER A 105 -2.72 0.51 14.40
C SER A 105 -3.70 -0.49 13.79
N ASP A 106 -4.76 0.00 13.13
CA ASP A 106 -5.75 -0.85 12.47
C ASP A 106 -5.17 -1.45 11.18
N LEU A 107 -4.41 -0.65 10.44
CA LEU A 107 -3.75 -1.12 9.20
C LEU A 107 -2.68 -2.18 9.49
N ASP A 108 -1.92 -2.06 10.57
CA ASP A 108 -0.90 -3.04 10.92
C ASP A 108 -1.53 -4.40 11.31
N LYS A 109 -2.66 -4.39 12.00
CA LYS A 109 -3.44 -5.61 12.27
C LYS A 109 -3.99 -6.24 10.98
N ALA A 110 -4.50 -5.42 10.05
CA ALA A 110 -4.98 -5.93 8.77
C ALA A 110 -3.86 -6.58 7.96
N LYS A 111 -2.64 -6.01 7.94
CA LYS A 111 -1.46 -6.62 7.32
C LYS A 111 -1.09 -7.96 7.96
N GLU A 112 -1.20 -8.07 9.29
CA GLU A 112 -0.95 -9.33 10.00
C GLU A 112 -1.92 -10.43 9.51
N TYR A 113 -3.22 -10.12 9.38
CA TYR A 113 -4.19 -11.06 8.85
C TYR A 113 -3.94 -11.39 7.38
N ALA A 114 -3.54 -10.43 6.56
CA ALA A 114 -3.14 -10.68 5.17
C ALA A 114 -2.01 -11.71 5.08
N ASN A 115 -0.99 -11.57 5.93
CA ASN A 115 0.12 -12.52 5.98
C ASN A 115 -0.32 -13.93 6.43
N LYS A 116 -1.32 -14.02 7.32
CA LYS A 116 -1.87 -15.31 7.76
C LYS A 116 -2.64 -16.02 6.66
N ILE A 117 -3.23 -15.30 5.70
CA ILE A 117 -3.91 -15.89 4.53
C ILE A 117 -2.92 -16.71 3.67
N THR A 118 -1.70 -16.20 3.46
CA THR A 118 -0.67 -16.91 2.66
C THR A 118 0.07 -17.97 3.43
N ASN A 119 0.26 -17.81 4.74
CA ASN A 119 1.06 -18.70 5.56
C ASN A 119 0.25 -19.83 6.21
N GLY A 120 -1.08 -19.73 6.22
CA GLY A 120 -1.99 -20.76 6.75
C GLY A 120 -2.07 -21.97 5.82
N ARG A 121 -1.96 -23.16 6.40
CA ARG A 121 -2.05 -24.43 5.64
C ARG A 121 -3.47 -24.98 5.54
N PHE A 122 -4.44 -24.37 6.23
CA PHE A 122 -5.82 -24.85 6.31
C PHE A 122 -6.76 -23.78 5.75
N GLU A 123 -7.60 -24.14 4.78
CA GLU A 123 -8.54 -23.23 4.12
C GLU A 123 -9.54 -22.57 5.09
N THR A 124 -9.96 -23.29 6.15
CA THR A 124 -10.88 -22.74 7.17
C THR A 124 -10.33 -21.49 7.87
N THR A 125 -9.01 -21.41 8.06
CA THR A 125 -8.38 -20.23 8.68
C THR A 125 -8.31 -19.03 7.76
N HIS A 126 -8.36 -19.22 6.43
CA HIS A 126 -8.31 -18.14 5.45
C HIS A 126 -9.57 -17.28 5.47
N ALA A 127 -10.76 -17.89 5.58
CA ALA A 127 -12.02 -17.17 5.68
C ALA A 127 -12.06 -16.29 6.94
N ASP A 128 -11.63 -16.83 8.08
CA ASP A 128 -11.54 -16.10 9.35
C ASP A 128 -10.55 -14.92 9.25
N ASN A 129 -9.38 -15.13 8.67
CA ASN A 129 -8.40 -14.07 8.48
C ASN A 129 -8.88 -12.97 7.51
N ILE A 130 -9.53 -13.35 6.40
CA ILE A 130 -10.15 -12.39 5.47
C ILE A 130 -11.25 -11.61 6.19
N ARG A 131 -12.11 -12.27 6.95
CA ARG A 131 -13.18 -11.62 7.71
C ARG A 131 -12.65 -10.62 8.72
N LYS A 132 -11.64 -10.99 9.51
CA LYS A 132 -11.01 -10.09 10.49
C LYS A 132 -10.37 -8.88 9.83
N ALA A 133 -9.64 -9.08 8.72
CA ALA A 133 -9.10 -7.98 7.95
C ALA A 133 -10.20 -7.06 7.40
N ALA A 134 -11.26 -7.65 6.83
CA ALA A 134 -12.41 -6.91 6.28
C ALA A 134 -13.12 -6.07 7.34
N ASP A 135 -13.33 -6.61 8.54
CA ASP A 135 -13.95 -5.88 9.65
C ASP A 135 -13.11 -4.68 10.11
N ILE A 136 -11.80 -4.85 10.21
CA ILE A 136 -10.89 -3.77 10.58
C ILE A 136 -10.88 -2.69 9.50
N LEU A 137 -10.69 -3.06 8.23
CA LEU A 137 -10.56 -2.12 7.11
C LEU A 137 -11.87 -1.38 6.82
N SER A 138 -13.02 -2.08 6.87
CA SER A 138 -14.32 -1.44 6.73
C SER A 138 -14.63 -0.48 7.88
N THR A 139 -14.19 -0.79 9.10
CA THR A 139 -14.33 0.11 10.26
C THR A 139 -13.44 1.36 10.10
N ALA A 140 -12.20 1.20 9.63
CA ALA A 140 -11.31 2.33 9.36
C ALA A 140 -11.91 3.25 8.28
N LEU A 141 -12.40 2.69 7.16
CA LEU A 141 -13.06 3.46 6.10
C LEU A 141 -14.34 4.16 6.59
N GLN A 142 -15.15 3.49 7.40
CA GLN A 142 -16.35 4.10 7.97
C GLN A 142 -16.02 5.30 8.86
N LYS A 143 -14.98 5.20 9.70
CA LYS A 143 -14.54 6.33 10.54
C LYS A 143 -14.03 7.50 9.69
N MET A 144 -13.27 7.22 8.64
CA MET A 144 -12.82 8.27 7.71
C MET A 144 -13.99 8.89 6.96
N GLN A 145 -14.94 8.08 6.51
CA GLN A 145 -16.18 8.54 5.87
C GLN A 145 -16.95 9.49 6.78
N GLN A 146 -17.17 9.11 8.05
CA GLN A 146 -17.89 9.95 9.02
C GLN A 146 -17.18 11.29 9.27
N ALA A 147 -15.84 11.29 9.29
CA ALA A 147 -15.05 12.48 9.57
C ALA A 147 -14.96 13.46 8.40
N LYS A 148 -14.88 12.96 7.16
CA LYS A 148 -14.52 13.77 5.98
C LYS A 148 -15.50 13.66 4.81
N TYR A 149 -16.27 12.58 4.71
CA TYR A 149 -17.13 12.27 3.58
C TYR A 149 -18.56 11.90 4.03
N PRO A 150 -19.26 12.75 4.81
CA PRO A 150 -20.57 12.40 5.41
C PRO A 150 -21.63 12.01 4.37
N ALA A 151 -21.53 12.50 3.14
CA ALA A 151 -22.44 12.16 2.04
C ALA A 151 -22.35 10.69 1.59
N LEU A 152 -21.25 9.96 1.91
CA LEU A 152 -21.01 8.58 1.52
C LEU A 152 -21.44 7.56 2.61
N ALA A 153 -22.38 7.93 3.47
CA ALA A 153 -22.80 7.07 4.58
C ALA A 153 -23.42 5.74 4.11
N THR A 154 -24.17 5.77 3.00
CA THR A 154 -24.79 4.58 2.42
C THR A 154 -23.74 3.59 1.92
N GLU A 155 -22.72 4.09 1.21
CA GLU A 155 -21.62 3.27 0.67
C GLU A 155 -20.79 2.64 1.80
N ALA A 156 -20.53 3.40 2.86
CA ALA A 156 -19.81 2.89 4.03
C ALA A 156 -20.60 1.80 4.77
N GLU A 157 -21.93 1.95 4.86
CA GLU A 157 -22.81 0.94 5.45
C GLU A 157 -22.87 -0.32 4.57
N GLU A 158 -22.97 -0.17 3.25
CA GLU A 158 -22.92 -1.30 2.32
C GLU A 158 -21.60 -2.07 2.42
N LEU A 159 -20.48 -1.38 2.55
CA LEU A 159 -19.18 -2.01 2.81
C LEU A 159 -19.16 -2.79 4.12
N LYS A 160 -19.73 -2.22 5.21
CA LYS A 160 -19.85 -2.93 6.49
C LYS A 160 -20.72 -4.18 6.38
N LYS A 161 -21.83 -4.13 5.65
CA LYS A 161 -22.70 -5.29 5.37
C LYS A 161 -21.95 -6.34 4.56
N ALA A 162 -21.18 -5.92 3.55
CA ALA A 162 -20.37 -6.84 2.74
C ALA A 162 -19.27 -7.53 3.58
N SER A 163 -18.58 -6.79 4.47
CA SER A 163 -17.68 -7.40 5.45
C SER A 163 -18.41 -8.43 6.32
N ALA A 164 -19.58 -8.08 6.87
CA ALA A 164 -20.36 -8.96 7.73
C ALA A 164 -20.86 -10.24 7.02
N SER A 165 -21.00 -10.23 5.71
CA SER A 165 -21.46 -11.37 4.92
C SER A 165 -20.40 -12.46 4.70
N ILE A 166 -19.11 -12.15 4.97
CA ILE A 166 -18.04 -13.15 4.94
C ILE A 166 -18.17 -14.03 6.19
N ASN A 167 -18.52 -15.29 6.03
CA ASN A 167 -18.68 -16.23 7.13
C ASN A 167 -17.33 -16.91 7.45
N PRO A 168 -16.77 -16.76 8.67
CA PRO A 168 -15.50 -17.37 9.04
C PRO A 168 -15.55 -18.92 9.08
N ASP A 169 -16.75 -19.50 9.23
CA ASP A 169 -16.95 -20.96 9.36
C ASP A 169 -17.20 -21.64 8.00
N VAL A 170 -17.20 -20.89 6.90
CA VAL A 170 -17.41 -21.38 5.53
C VAL A 170 -16.11 -21.22 4.75
N LEU A 171 -15.77 -22.23 3.94
CA LEU A 171 -14.60 -22.16 3.06
C LEU A 171 -14.67 -20.94 2.13
N THR A 172 -13.55 -20.27 1.91
CA THR A 172 -13.48 -19.13 0.99
C THR A 172 -13.95 -19.48 -0.42
N LEU A 173 -13.72 -20.74 -0.82
CA LEU A 173 -14.16 -21.29 -2.10
C LEU A 173 -15.69 -21.24 -2.27
N ASP A 174 -16.44 -21.47 -1.20
CA ASP A 174 -17.91 -21.56 -1.22
C ASP A 174 -18.59 -20.17 -1.05
N GLN A 175 -17.81 -19.14 -0.73
CA GLN A 175 -18.30 -17.77 -0.52
C GLN A 175 -17.56 -16.70 -1.36
N LYS A 176 -17.12 -17.07 -2.57
CA LYS A 176 -16.40 -16.19 -3.49
C LYS A 176 -17.11 -14.86 -3.73
N SER A 177 -18.42 -14.91 -3.90
CA SER A 177 -19.24 -13.72 -4.14
C SER A 177 -19.23 -12.76 -2.96
N ALA A 178 -19.24 -13.26 -1.72
CA ALA A 178 -19.18 -12.44 -0.52
C ALA A 178 -17.81 -11.74 -0.40
N VAL A 179 -16.72 -12.50 -0.59
CA VAL A 179 -15.36 -11.94 -0.55
C VAL A 179 -15.15 -10.92 -1.66
N LYS A 180 -15.56 -11.23 -2.90
CA LYS A 180 -15.46 -10.31 -4.03
C LYS A 180 -16.30 -9.05 -3.80
N SER A 181 -17.52 -9.19 -3.29
CA SER A 181 -18.40 -8.06 -2.97
C SER A 181 -17.75 -7.10 -1.98
N PHE A 182 -17.08 -7.61 -0.95
CA PHE A 182 -16.38 -6.77 0.01
C PHE A 182 -15.30 -5.90 -0.67
N PHE A 183 -14.44 -6.48 -1.48
CA PHE A 183 -13.38 -5.72 -2.15
C PHE A 183 -13.92 -4.74 -3.19
N SER A 184 -14.98 -5.12 -3.93
CA SER A 184 -15.64 -4.20 -4.87
C SER A 184 -16.28 -3.00 -4.15
N LYS A 185 -16.99 -3.23 -3.03
CA LYS A 185 -17.57 -2.14 -2.23
C LYS A 185 -16.49 -1.24 -1.61
N ALA A 186 -15.35 -1.80 -1.23
CA ALA A 186 -14.23 -1.01 -0.75
C ALA A 186 -13.61 -0.15 -1.87
N ALA A 187 -13.50 -0.70 -3.08
CA ALA A 187 -13.04 0.03 -4.26
C ALA A 187 -14.00 1.17 -4.63
N ASP A 188 -15.30 0.90 -4.68
CA ASP A 188 -16.35 1.90 -4.95
C ASP A 188 -16.30 3.07 -3.96
N LEU A 189 -16.21 2.75 -2.66
CA LEU A 189 -16.16 3.78 -1.62
C LEU A 189 -14.89 4.62 -1.72
N LEU A 190 -13.72 3.97 -1.85
CA LEU A 190 -12.44 4.66 -2.00
C LEU A 190 -12.39 5.53 -3.25
N GLN A 191 -12.93 5.06 -4.37
CA GLN A 191 -13.00 5.83 -5.61
C GLN A 191 -13.85 7.09 -5.47
N LYS A 192 -14.93 7.03 -4.67
CA LYS A 192 -15.78 8.20 -4.38
C LYS A 192 -15.16 9.15 -3.36
N MET A 193 -14.25 8.67 -2.52
CA MET A 193 -13.49 9.48 -1.56
C MET A 193 -12.29 10.19 -2.21
N ASN A 194 -11.80 9.64 -3.33
CA ASN A 194 -10.57 10.03 -4.04
C ASN A 194 -10.88 11.13 -5.15
#